data_d029ac08634e1d5aa3037fd74988c118
#
_entry.id   d029ac08634e1d5aa3037fd74988c118
#
_cell.length_a   1.000
_cell.length_b   1.000
_cell.length_c   1.000
_cell.angle_alpha   90.00
_cell.angle_beta   90.00
_cell.angle_gamma   90.00
#
_symmetry.space_group_name_H-M   'P 1'
#
loop_
_entity.id
_entity.type
_entity.pdbx_description
1 polymer ?
#
loop_
_entity_poly.entity_id
_entity_poly.type
_entity_poly.pdbx_seq_one_letter_code
_entity_poly.pdbx_strand_id
1 'polypeptide(L)'
;SEYFAKGAFEQYGLPYTIVRPFNCVGVGEEDSISEEAVMSGNVKLMMSHVVPDLINKVLKGQDPLHILGEGNQVRCYTNGKDISRGIVTAMEHENALNECFNISIAEATTVLELAEKIWNKLNPDKEFNFTTEDPYTHDVQKRIPSVAKAEKLLGYKAEISLDESLDEVIGYMKKKQ
;
A
#
# COMPACT_ATOMS: atom_id res chain seq x y z
N SER A 1 18.13 -6.93 6.18
CA SER A 1 17.69 -8.33 5.96
C SER A 1 18.13 -8.88 4.60
N GLU A 2 17.92 -8.18 3.45
CA GLU A 2 18.30 -8.67 2.11
C GLU A 2 19.79 -9.00 1.98
N TYR A 3 20.67 -8.18 2.54
CA TYR A 3 22.12 -8.44 2.55
C TYR A 3 22.48 -9.72 3.34
N PHE A 4 21.75 -10.02 4.42
CA PHE A 4 21.96 -11.26 5.17
C PHE A 4 21.56 -12.49 4.37
N ALA A 5 20.46 -12.44 3.62
CA ALA A 5 20.04 -13.53 2.75
C ALA A 5 21.10 -13.82 1.67
N LYS A 6 21.59 -12.77 1.00
CA LYS A 6 22.67 -12.86 0.00
C LYS A 6 23.96 -13.39 0.61
N GLY A 7 24.40 -12.85 1.76
CA GLY A 7 25.59 -13.29 2.45
C GLY A 7 25.50 -14.75 2.92
N ALA A 8 24.31 -15.21 3.38
CA ALA A 8 24.10 -16.61 3.74
C ALA A 8 24.21 -17.54 2.52
N PHE A 9 23.74 -17.10 1.36
CA PHE A 9 23.94 -17.85 0.12
C PHE A 9 25.40 -17.92 -0.27
N GLU A 10 26.12 -16.81 -0.27
CA GLU A 10 27.55 -16.76 -0.63
C GLU A 10 28.42 -17.60 0.32
N GLN A 11 28.10 -17.59 1.63
CA GLN A 11 28.91 -18.26 2.64
C GLN A 11 28.55 -19.74 2.85
N TYR A 12 27.26 -20.07 2.77
CA TYR A 12 26.73 -21.38 3.17
C TYR A 12 25.95 -22.11 2.07
N GLY A 13 25.77 -21.48 0.89
CA GLY A 13 24.94 -22.01 -0.18
C GLY A 13 23.44 -22.08 0.13
N LEU A 14 22.96 -21.30 1.13
CA LEU A 14 21.54 -21.27 1.50
C LEU A 14 20.73 -20.51 0.45
N PRO A 15 19.85 -21.18 -0.30
CA PRO A 15 19.05 -20.49 -1.33
C PRO A 15 18.05 -19.52 -0.69
N TYR A 16 17.71 -18.45 -1.44
CA TYR A 16 16.76 -17.46 -0.99
C TYR A 16 15.86 -16.99 -2.13
N THR A 17 14.71 -16.41 -1.76
CA THR A 17 13.88 -15.58 -2.64
C THR A 17 13.47 -14.35 -1.84
N ILE A 18 13.67 -13.16 -2.40
CA ILE A 18 13.31 -11.89 -1.77
C ILE A 18 12.10 -11.32 -2.48
N VAL A 19 11.04 -11.04 -1.73
CA VAL A 19 9.87 -10.32 -2.23
C VAL A 19 9.76 -8.97 -1.54
N ARG A 20 9.43 -7.94 -2.32
CA ARG A 20 9.20 -6.56 -1.85
C ARG A 20 7.77 -6.18 -2.19
N PRO A 21 6.81 -6.36 -1.26
CA PRO A 21 5.44 -5.90 -1.46
C PRO A 21 5.37 -4.37 -1.38
N PHE A 22 4.51 -3.75 -2.22
CA PHE A 22 4.31 -2.30 -2.23
C PHE A 22 2.88 -1.93 -1.86
N ASN A 23 2.75 -1.06 -0.86
CA ASN A 23 1.51 -0.43 -0.39
C ASN A 23 0.30 -1.38 -0.47
N CYS A 24 0.33 -2.40 0.36
CA CYS A 24 -0.75 -3.38 0.48
C CYS A 24 -2.04 -2.67 0.91
N VAL A 25 -3.13 -2.95 0.21
CA VAL A 25 -4.48 -2.47 0.54
C VAL A 25 -5.40 -3.66 0.70
N GLY A 26 -6.15 -3.71 1.80
CA GLY A 26 -7.08 -4.81 2.04
C GLY A 26 -7.86 -4.66 3.33
N VAL A 27 -8.80 -5.60 3.52
CA VAL A 27 -9.62 -5.70 4.73
C VAL A 27 -8.74 -6.03 5.94
N GLY A 28 -8.97 -5.36 7.07
CA GLY A 28 -8.21 -5.52 8.31
C GLY A 28 -7.05 -4.53 8.46
N GLU A 29 -6.73 -3.75 7.43
CA GLU A 29 -5.69 -2.72 7.49
C GLU A 29 -6.02 -1.62 8.51
N GLU A 30 -7.30 -1.32 8.73
CA GLU A 30 -7.77 -0.35 9.71
C GLU A 30 -7.45 -0.75 11.16
N ASP A 31 -7.28 -2.03 11.44
CA ASP A 31 -6.92 -2.52 12.78
C ASP A 31 -5.47 -2.13 13.15
N SER A 32 -4.65 -1.72 12.17
CA SER A 32 -3.31 -1.18 12.39
C SER A 32 -3.30 0.30 12.79
N ILE A 33 -4.43 0.99 12.71
CA ILE A 33 -4.59 2.37 13.17
C ILE A 33 -4.76 2.32 14.70
N SER A 34 -3.66 2.37 15.44
CA SER A 34 -3.73 2.57 16.88
C SER A 34 -3.66 4.07 17.19
N GLU A 35 -4.55 4.55 18.07
CA GLU A 35 -4.44 5.90 18.64
C GLU A 35 -3.20 6.02 19.55
N GLU A 36 -2.62 4.89 19.93
CA GLU A 36 -1.39 4.82 20.70
C GLU A 36 -0.18 4.99 19.79
N ALA A 37 0.57 6.05 20.03
CA ALA A 37 1.82 6.27 19.32
C ALA A 37 2.84 5.20 19.70
N VAL A 38 3.25 4.40 18.74
CA VAL A 38 4.38 3.47 18.93
C VAL A 38 5.67 4.28 18.94
N MET A 39 6.37 4.27 20.07
CA MET A 39 7.66 4.90 20.22
C MET A 39 8.76 3.92 19.81
N SER A 40 9.54 4.26 18.80
CA SER A 40 10.79 3.58 18.48
C SER A 40 11.94 4.56 18.70
N GLY A 41 12.62 4.43 19.82
CA GLY A 41 13.62 5.41 20.25
C GLY A 41 12.97 6.77 20.53
N ASN A 42 13.51 7.85 19.96
CA ASN A 42 12.98 9.22 20.08
C ASN A 42 11.99 9.60 18.97
N VAL A 43 11.57 8.65 18.13
CA VAL A 43 10.68 8.92 17.00
C VAL A 43 9.28 8.38 17.31
N LYS A 44 8.30 9.28 17.28
CA LYS A 44 6.88 8.92 17.33
C LYS A 44 6.49 8.40 15.95
N LEU A 45 6.32 7.08 15.83
CA LEU A 45 5.81 6.46 14.61
C LEU A 45 4.29 6.50 14.65
N MET A 46 3.70 7.37 13.84
CA MET A 46 2.28 7.28 13.53
C MET A 46 2.11 6.22 12.44
N MET A 47 1.57 5.07 12.83
CA MET A 47 1.22 3.97 11.92
C MET A 47 -0.13 4.24 11.25
N SER A 48 -0.26 5.38 10.58
CA SER A 48 -1.46 5.70 9.83
C SER A 48 -1.32 5.22 8.39
N HIS A 49 -2.13 4.24 8.01
CA HIS A 49 -2.26 3.80 6.63
C HIS A 49 -3.23 4.73 5.90
N VAL A 50 -2.79 5.34 4.79
CA VAL A 50 -3.53 6.42 4.10
C VAL A 50 -4.93 6.01 3.65
N VAL A 51 -5.13 4.78 3.18
CA VAL A 51 -6.43 4.32 2.68
C VAL A 51 -7.48 4.26 3.80
N PRO A 52 -7.28 3.50 4.90
CA PRO A 52 -8.26 3.47 5.97
C PRO A 52 -8.40 4.80 6.72
N ASP A 53 -7.34 5.62 6.82
CA ASP A 53 -7.43 6.97 7.42
C ASP A 53 -8.39 7.86 6.63
N LEU A 54 -8.21 7.96 5.31
CA LEU A 54 -9.09 8.75 4.45
C LEU A 54 -10.54 8.24 4.48
N ILE A 55 -10.74 6.92 4.43
CA ILE A 55 -12.09 6.32 4.54
C ILE A 55 -12.73 6.69 5.87
N ASN A 56 -12.01 6.56 7.00
CA ASN A 56 -12.52 6.92 8.32
C ASN A 56 -12.89 8.40 8.43
N LYS A 57 -12.06 9.31 7.90
CA LYS A 57 -12.34 10.75 7.87
C LYS A 57 -13.65 11.04 7.15
N VAL A 58 -13.85 10.45 5.96
CA VAL A 58 -15.07 10.64 5.17
C VAL A 58 -16.29 10.01 5.86
N LEU A 59 -16.17 8.80 6.43
CA LEU A 59 -17.25 8.15 7.16
C LEU A 59 -17.67 8.92 8.42
N LYS A 60 -16.73 9.61 9.08
CA LYS A 60 -17.00 10.52 10.20
C LYS A 60 -17.57 11.87 9.77
N GLY A 61 -17.79 12.09 8.46
CA GLY A 61 -18.40 13.30 7.92
C GLY A 61 -17.45 14.50 7.82
N GLN A 62 -16.14 14.29 7.77
CA GLN A 62 -15.19 15.38 7.62
C GLN A 62 -15.35 16.04 6.24
N ASP A 63 -15.69 17.33 6.22
CA ASP A 63 -15.88 18.16 5.04
C ASP A 63 -15.45 19.61 5.39
N PRO A 64 -14.39 20.17 4.79
CA PRO A 64 -13.51 19.59 3.77
C PRO A 64 -12.65 18.41 4.28
N LEU A 65 -12.29 17.49 3.37
CA LEU A 65 -11.39 16.38 3.70
C LEU A 65 -9.95 16.87 3.89
N HIS A 66 -9.35 16.53 5.02
CA HIS A 66 -7.96 16.92 5.31
C HIS A 66 -6.95 15.91 4.74
N ILE A 67 -6.08 16.38 3.86
CA ILE A 67 -5.03 15.62 3.19
C ILE A 67 -3.67 16.10 3.67
N LEU A 68 -2.80 15.15 4.04
CA LEU A 68 -1.44 15.45 4.48
C LEU A 68 -0.56 15.84 3.28
N GLY A 69 0.07 17.01 3.35
CA GLY A 69 0.81 17.61 2.25
C GLY A 69 -0.12 18.01 1.10
N GLU A 70 0.44 18.31 -0.06
CA GLU A 70 -0.31 18.74 -1.24
C GLU A 70 -1.06 17.59 -1.96
N GLY A 71 -0.95 16.35 -1.46
CA GLY A 71 -1.57 15.19 -2.09
C GLY A 71 -0.87 14.70 -3.38
N ASN A 72 0.28 15.28 -3.73
CA ASN A 72 1.05 14.95 -4.94
C ASN A 72 1.91 13.69 -4.82
N GLN A 73 1.99 13.09 -3.62
CA GLN A 73 2.74 11.87 -3.39
C GLN A 73 2.16 10.73 -4.22
N VAL A 74 3.02 10.05 -4.98
CA VAL A 74 2.61 8.98 -5.90
C VAL A 74 2.96 7.61 -5.32
N ARG A 75 1.99 6.70 -5.33
CA ARG A 75 2.11 5.31 -4.85
C ARG A 75 1.42 4.35 -5.82
N CYS A 76 1.79 3.05 -5.71
CA CYS A 76 1.05 1.96 -6.34
C CYS A 76 0.35 1.17 -5.22
N TYR A 77 -0.98 1.19 -5.20
CA TYR A 77 -1.79 0.55 -4.16
C TYR A 77 -2.21 -0.83 -4.62
N THR A 78 -1.64 -1.86 -4.01
CA THR A 78 -1.79 -3.24 -4.46
C THR A 78 -2.72 -4.02 -3.53
N ASN A 79 -3.72 -4.70 -4.08
CA ASN A 79 -4.63 -5.53 -3.29
C ASN A 79 -3.89 -6.65 -2.55
N GLY A 80 -4.26 -6.91 -1.30
CA GLY A 80 -3.64 -7.94 -0.45
C GLY A 80 -3.72 -9.35 -1.04
N LYS A 81 -4.78 -9.67 -1.80
CA LYS A 81 -4.91 -10.96 -2.50
C LYS A 81 -3.85 -11.09 -3.61
N ASP A 82 -3.62 -10.02 -4.37
CA ASP A 82 -2.55 -10.00 -5.39
C ASP A 82 -1.17 -10.13 -4.74
N ILE A 83 -0.91 -9.40 -3.65
CA ILE A 83 0.36 -9.54 -2.91
C ILE A 83 0.55 -10.98 -2.44
N SER A 84 -0.46 -11.59 -1.83
CA SER A 84 -0.40 -12.98 -1.36
C SER A 84 -0.14 -13.96 -2.50
N ARG A 85 -0.84 -13.80 -3.64
CA ARG A 85 -0.62 -14.60 -4.85
C ARG A 85 0.81 -14.42 -5.38
N GLY A 86 1.33 -13.20 -5.40
CA GLY A 86 2.70 -12.92 -5.83
C GLY A 86 3.76 -13.54 -4.92
N ILE A 87 3.54 -13.55 -3.60
CA ILE A 87 4.43 -14.21 -2.63
C ILE A 87 4.42 -15.73 -2.87
N VAL A 88 3.24 -16.35 -2.98
CA VAL A 88 3.11 -17.79 -3.23
C VAL A 88 3.77 -18.17 -4.57
N THR A 89 3.49 -17.41 -5.64
CA THR A 89 4.14 -17.62 -6.94
C THR A 89 5.67 -17.58 -6.82
N ALA A 90 6.22 -16.60 -6.10
CA ALA A 90 7.66 -16.48 -5.90
C ALA A 90 8.24 -17.61 -5.04
N MET A 91 7.46 -18.19 -4.13
CA MET A 91 7.91 -19.34 -3.32
C MET A 91 7.97 -20.64 -4.11
N GLU A 92 7.06 -20.82 -5.08
CA GLU A 92 6.89 -22.08 -5.81
C GLU A 92 7.63 -22.11 -7.15
N HIS A 93 8.01 -20.95 -7.70
CA HIS A 93 8.56 -20.85 -9.04
C HIS A 93 10.10 -21.07 -9.05
N GLU A 94 10.58 -22.00 -9.87
CA GLU A 94 12.02 -22.32 -9.97
C GLU A 94 12.90 -21.12 -10.35
N ASN A 95 12.39 -20.21 -11.22
CA ASN A 95 13.10 -19.00 -11.63
C ASN A 95 13.17 -17.93 -10.51
N ALA A 96 12.59 -18.19 -9.34
CA ALA A 96 12.67 -17.27 -8.21
C ALA A 96 13.88 -17.53 -7.30
N LEU A 97 14.58 -18.66 -7.51
CA LEU A 97 15.70 -19.05 -6.68
C LEU A 97 16.86 -18.05 -6.80
N ASN A 98 17.31 -17.53 -5.65
CA ASN A 98 18.38 -16.54 -5.52
C ASN A 98 18.08 -15.20 -6.20
N GLU A 99 16.78 -14.87 -6.34
CA GLU A 99 16.30 -13.68 -7.01
C GLU A 99 15.52 -12.77 -6.08
N CYS A 100 15.25 -11.53 -6.54
CA CYS A 100 14.43 -10.57 -5.82
C CYS A 100 13.37 -9.97 -6.75
N PHE A 101 12.14 -9.79 -6.22
CA PHE A 101 10.99 -9.31 -6.97
C PHE A 101 10.24 -8.22 -6.24
N ASN A 102 9.86 -7.19 -6.98
CA ASN A 102 8.84 -6.25 -6.51
C ASN A 102 7.47 -6.86 -6.81
N ILE A 103 6.62 -6.94 -5.81
CA ILE A 103 5.24 -7.41 -5.92
C ILE A 103 4.32 -6.21 -5.77
N SER A 104 3.76 -5.76 -6.89
CA SER A 104 2.96 -4.53 -6.97
C SER A 104 2.07 -4.54 -8.21
N ILE A 105 1.00 -3.73 -8.14
CA ILE A 105 0.33 -3.26 -9.35
C ILE A 105 1.20 -2.20 -10.04
N ALA A 106 1.11 -2.09 -11.36
CA ALA A 106 1.87 -1.09 -12.12
C ALA A 106 1.22 0.31 -12.10
N GLU A 107 -0.08 0.37 -11.78
CA GLU A 107 -0.84 1.61 -11.76
C GLU A 107 -0.38 2.52 -10.62
N ALA A 108 0.02 3.75 -10.99
CA ALA A 108 0.47 4.77 -10.06
C ALA A 108 -0.66 5.77 -9.81
N THR A 109 -0.93 6.07 -8.55
CA THR A 109 -2.02 6.97 -8.12
C THR A 109 -1.47 7.98 -7.14
N THR A 110 -1.86 9.25 -7.26
CA THR A 110 -1.57 10.29 -6.27
C THR A 110 -2.46 10.13 -5.03
N VAL A 111 -2.02 10.70 -3.91
CA VAL A 111 -2.86 10.72 -2.69
C VAL A 111 -4.13 11.55 -2.92
N LEU A 112 -4.06 12.60 -3.73
CA LEU A 112 -5.22 13.41 -4.09
C LEU A 112 -6.24 12.61 -4.92
N GLU A 113 -5.80 11.91 -5.97
CA GLU A 113 -6.67 11.02 -6.75
C GLU A 113 -7.29 9.91 -5.90
N LEU A 114 -6.51 9.33 -4.97
CA LEU A 114 -7.01 8.35 -4.00
C LEU A 114 -8.13 8.95 -3.12
N ALA A 115 -7.89 10.14 -2.58
CA ALA A 115 -8.86 10.84 -1.72
C ALA A 115 -10.16 11.16 -2.48
N GLU A 116 -10.06 11.65 -3.72
CA GLU A 116 -11.20 11.92 -4.59
C GLU A 116 -12.00 10.65 -4.92
N LYS A 117 -11.32 9.54 -5.23
CA LYS A 117 -11.97 8.24 -5.45
C LYS A 117 -12.74 7.78 -4.21
N ILE A 118 -12.15 7.87 -3.01
CA ILE A 118 -12.80 7.52 -1.74
C ILE A 118 -14.00 8.43 -1.48
N TRP A 119 -13.83 9.74 -1.68
CA TRP A 119 -14.91 10.71 -1.49
C TRP A 119 -16.11 10.40 -2.38
N ASN A 120 -15.88 10.24 -3.68
CA ASN A 120 -16.93 9.98 -4.66
C ASN A 120 -17.69 8.66 -4.40
N LYS A 121 -16.98 7.62 -3.89
CA LYS A 121 -17.63 6.36 -3.50
C LYS A 121 -18.50 6.49 -2.23
N LEU A 122 -18.17 7.41 -1.34
CA LEU A 122 -18.88 7.60 -0.07
C LEU A 122 -19.91 8.72 -0.11
N ASN A 123 -19.69 9.76 -0.91
CA ASN A 123 -20.52 10.95 -1.07
C ASN A 123 -20.81 11.25 -2.55
N PRO A 124 -21.49 10.38 -3.30
CA PRO A 124 -21.65 10.51 -4.75
C PRO A 124 -22.38 11.80 -5.19
N ASP A 125 -23.19 12.39 -4.30
CA ASP A 125 -23.99 13.58 -4.58
C ASP A 125 -23.33 14.88 -4.09
N LYS A 126 -22.09 14.82 -3.56
CA LYS A 126 -21.38 15.98 -3.03
C LYS A 126 -20.11 16.26 -3.84
N GLU A 127 -19.86 17.53 -4.09
CA GLU A 127 -18.58 17.98 -4.65
C GLU A 127 -17.42 17.63 -3.73
N PHE A 128 -16.28 17.23 -4.31
CA PHE A 128 -15.07 16.90 -3.56
C PHE A 128 -14.39 18.18 -3.08
N ASN A 129 -14.42 18.40 -1.77
CA ASN A 129 -13.73 19.50 -1.11
C ASN A 129 -12.62 18.98 -0.22
N PHE A 130 -11.44 19.58 -0.30
CA PHE A 130 -10.29 19.19 0.52
C PHE A 130 -9.49 20.40 1.01
N THR A 131 -8.76 20.18 2.08
CA THR A 131 -7.74 21.10 2.59
C THR A 131 -6.44 20.33 2.81
N THR A 132 -5.32 21.03 2.74
CA THR A 132 -4.00 20.46 2.93
C THR A 132 -3.48 20.76 4.32
N GLU A 133 -2.77 19.79 4.91
CA GLU A 133 -2.02 19.94 6.15
C GLU A 133 -0.53 19.91 5.86
N ASP A 134 0.30 20.35 6.81
CA ASP A 134 1.76 20.33 6.63
C ASP A 134 2.26 18.90 6.37
N PRO A 135 3.11 18.70 5.34
CA PRO A 135 3.66 17.39 5.04
C PRO A 135 4.68 16.95 6.10
N TYR A 136 4.94 15.65 6.18
CA TYR A 136 6.08 15.15 6.95
C TYR A 136 7.40 15.68 6.38
N THR A 137 8.34 16.02 7.25
CA THR A 137 9.65 16.63 6.90
C THR A 137 10.46 15.79 5.88
N HIS A 138 10.23 14.48 5.83
CA HIS A 138 10.96 13.53 4.98
C HIS A 138 10.05 12.55 4.25
N ASP A 139 8.99 13.05 3.60
CA ASP A 139 8.10 12.18 2.83
C ASP A 139 8.65 11.88 1.44
N VAL A 140 8.56 10.60 1.04
CA VAL A 140 8.95 10.14 -0.29
C VAL A 140 7.89 10.55 -1.30
N GLN A 141 8.21 11.50 -2.17
CA GLN A 141 7.25 12.04 -3.13
C GLN A 141 6.80 11.03 -4.18
N LYS A 142 7.69 10.16 -4.65
CA LYS A 142 7.36 9.19 -5.70
C LYS A 142 7.94 7.81 -5.37
N ARG A 143 7.07 6.80 -5.31
CA ARG A 143 7.44 5.40 -5.10
C ARG A 143 6.67 4.51 -6.07
N ILE A 144 7.27 4.27 -7.24
CA ILE A 144 6.71 3.43 -8.31
C ILE A 144 7.70 2.29 -8.57
N PRO A 145 7.38 1.04 -8.19
CA PRO A 145 8.26 -0.09 -8.43
C PRO A 145 8.21 -0.54 -9.89
N SER A 146 9.33 -1.04 -10.40
CA SER A 146 9.31 -1.82 -11.64
C SER A 146 8.81 -3.24 -11.34
N VAL A 147 7.76 -3.67 -12.04
CA VAL A 147 7.15 -5.01 -11.93
C VAL A 147 7.57 -5.95 -13.06
N ALA A 148 8.29 -5.44 -14.05
CA ALA A 148 8.65 -6.16 -15.27
C ALA A 148 9.40 -7.47 -15.01
N LYS A 149 10.22 -7.53 -13.95
CA LYS A 149 10.96 -8.74 -13.60
C LYS A 149 10.04 -9.86 -13.10
N ALA A 150 9.07 -9.54 -12.24
CA ALA A 150 8.09 -10.50 -11.75
C ALA A 150 7.22 -11.03 -12.91
N GLU A 151 6.79 -10.16 -13.81
CA GLU A 151 6.03 -10.56 -14.99
C GLU A 151 6.85 -11.47 -15.91
N LYS A 152 8.11 -11.12 -16.21
CA LYS A 152 8.98 -11.85 -17.13
C LYS A 152 9.39 -13.23 -16.59
N LEU A 153 9.78 -13.31 -15.32
CA LEU A 153 10.38 -14.53 -14.75
C LEU A 153 9.36 -15.43 -14.05
N LEU A 154 8.31 -14.87 -13.49
CA LEU A 154 7.30 -15.61 -12.72
C LEU A 154 5.94 -15.67 -13.42
N GLY A 155 5.76 -14.95 -14.53
CA GLY A 155 4.43 -14.77 -15.13
C GLY A 155 3.45 -14.05 -14.20
N TYR A 156 3.94 -13.38 -13.13
CA TYR A 156 3.11 -12.72 -12.15
C TYR A 156 2.76 -11.30 -12.57
N LYS A 157 1.46 -10.99 -12.49
CA LYS A 157 0.91 -9.64 -12.65
C LYS A 157 -0.19 -9.43 -11.64
N ALA A 158 -0.21 -8.26 -10.96
CA ALA A 158 -1.34 -7.85 -10.13
C ALA A 158 -2.52 -7.48 -11.04
N GLU A 159 -3.73 -7.91 -10.69
CA GLU A 159 -4.92 -7.85 -11.56
C GLU A 159 -6.07 -7.05 -10.93
N ILE A 160 -6.13 -6.98 -9.59
CA ILE A 160 -7.20 -6.31 -8.86
C ILE A 160 -6.94 -4.81 -8.87
N SER A 161 -7.86 -4.05 -9.43
CA SER A 161 -7.77 -2.60 -9.53
C SER A 161 -7.85 -1.91 -8.15
N LEU A 162 -7.40 -0.65 -8.10
CA LEU A 162 -7.58 0.17 -6.90
C LEU A 162 -9.07 0.38 -6.57
N ASP A 163 -9.91 0.57 -7.59
CA ASP A 163 -11.35 0.78 -7.40
C ASP A 163 -12.05 -0.44 -6.77
N GLU A 164 -11.72 -1.66 -7.20
CA GLU A 164 -12.21 -2.89 -6.59
C GLU A 164 -11.71 -3.06 -5.15
N SER A 165 -10.44 -2.73 -4.91
CA SER A 165 -9.85 -2.76 -3.56
C SER A 165 -10.53 -1.78 -2.61
N LEU A 166 -10.84 -0.56 -3.08
CA LEU A 166 -11.57 0.44 -2.30
C LEU A 166 -13.00 0.00 -2.00
N ASP A 167 -13.71 -0.62 -2.95
CA ASP A 167 -15.06 -1.14 -2.72
C ASP A 167 -15.08 -2.22 -1.64
N GLU A 168 -14.08 -3.11 -1.64
CA GLU A 168 -13.93 -4.15 -0.63
C GLU A 168 -13.68 -3.55 0.77
N VAL A 169 -12.71 -2.63 0.88
CA VAL A 169 -12.34 -2.00 2.17
C VAL A 169 -13.45 -1.12 2.71
N ILE A 170 -14.07 -0.28 1.88
CA ILE A 170 -15.19 0.57 2.26
C ILE A 170 -16.38 -0.28 2.73
N GLY A 171 -16.71 -1.34 1.97
CA GLY A 171 -17.79 -2.26 2.33
C GLY A 171 -17.57 -2.95 3.67
N TYR A 172 -16.33 -3.29 4.01
CA TYR A 172 -15.97 -3.86 5.29
C TYR A 172 -16.04 -2.84 6.43
N MET A 173 -15.46 -1.65 6.24
CA MET A 173 -15.43 -0.60 7.27
C MET A 173 -16.83 -0.08 7.63
N LYS A 174 -17.75 0.02 6.64
CA LYS A 174 -19.17 0.36 6.88
C LYS A 174 -19.91 -0.65 7.76
N LYS A 175 -19.52 -1.93 7.76
CA LYS A 175 -20.16 -2.96 8.60
C LYS A 175 -19.66 -2.96 10.04
N LYS A 176 -18.51 -2.35 10.29
CA LYS A 176 -17.92 -2.25 11.64
C LYS A 176 -18.41 -1.05 12.45
N GLN A 177 -19.01 -0.05 11.80
CA GLN A 177 -19.65 1.10 12.44
C GLN A 177 -21.07 0.79 12.90
#